data_509f837dd5d6af1383018ffc34a16e6a
#
_entry.id   509f837dd5d6af1383018ffc34a16e6a
#
_cell.length_a   1.000
_cell.length_b   1.000
_cell.length_c   1.000
_cell.angle_alpha   90.00
_cell.angle_beta   90.00
_cell.angle_gamma   90.00
#
_symmetry.space_group_name_H-M   'P 1'
#
loop_
_entity.id
_entity.type
_entity.pdbx_description
1 polymer ?
#
loop_
_entity_poly.entity_id
_entity_poly.type
_entity_poly.pdbx_seq_one_letter_code
_entity_poly.pdbx_strand_id
1 'polypeptide(L)'
;MLESEVFDICYNINELILNSQMDTARTEVIKLLDRLNREGKEYSPMVNHFIREVGLFPYIDKNTASWQEQAVFEAYKTDLGGGEQKTLHSAQSRVLKRLLAGDNIALSAPTSFGKSFIIDAFISIRKPDNVVIIVPTIALADETRRRIEHKFSGMYKIITTTDATLRERNILILPQERSFAYVGKFESIDMLIVDEFYKASSSFDDSRSTSLLSAMIELGKIAKQKYYLAPNIHNIKENVFTKGMQFMRFTDFKTVITMAGKVYEKMGILSLIHISEPTRLRCIS
;
A
#
# COMPACT_ATOMS: atom_id res chain seq x y z
N MET A 1 31.84 5.00 2.45
CA MET A 1 31.49 6.34 1.90
C MET A 1 32.15 7.40 2.77
N LEU A 2 32.85 8.35 2.17
CA LEU A 2 33.45 9.47 2.90
C LEU A 2 32.34 10.48 3.27
N GLU A 3 32.55 11.29 4.31
CA GLU A 3 31.59 12.34 4.69
C GLU A 3 31.34 13.35 3.56
N SER A 4 32.38 13.66 2.77
CA SER A 4 32.27 14.50 1.58
C SER A 4 31.33 13.92 0.53
N GLU A 5 31.33 12.61 0.31
CA GLU A 5 30.42 11.96 -0.64
C GLU A 5 28.95 12.04 -0.17
N VAL A 6 28.71 11.93 1.13
CA VAL A 6 27.36 12.10 1.69
C VAL A 6 26.89 13.53 1.48
N PHE A 7 27.78 14.50 1.70
CA PHE A 7 27.46 15.91 1.50
C PHE A 7 27.10 16.20 0.04
N ASP A 8 27.87 15.70 -0.93
CA ASP A 8 27.61 15.91 -2.36
C ASP A 8 26.25 15.31 -2.78
N ILE A 9 25.92 14.10 -2.27
CA ILE A 9 24.62 13.48 -2.52
C ILE A 9 23.50 14.34 -1.92
N CYS A 10 23.66 14.80 -0.69
CA CYS A 10 22.69 15.65 -0.02
C CYS A 10 22.51 17.00 -0.75
N TYR A 11 23.58 17.58 -1.26
CA TYR A 11 23.52 18.79 -2.08
C TYR A 11 22.66 18.57 -3.34
N ASN A 12 22.90 17.47 -4.06
CA ASN A 12 22.10 17.11 -5.23
C ASN A 12 20.62 16.86 -4.88
N ILE A 13 20.33 16.21 -3.74
CA ILE A 13 18.96 16.02 -3.25
C ILE A 13 18.28 17.36 -3.00
N ASN A 14 18.99 18.31 -2.38
CA ASN A 14 18.47 19.66 -2.15
C ASN A 14 18.13 20.39 -3.45
N GLU A 15 18.99 20.33 -4.46
CA GLU A 15 18.72 20.90 -5.78
C GLU A 15 17.46 20.29 -6.43
N LEU A 16 17.27 18.97 -6.32
CA LEU A 16 16.07 18.30 -6.81
C LEU A 16 14.80 18.79 -6.10
N ILE A 17 14.87 19.01 -4.77
CA ILE A 17 13.75 19.53 -3.97
C ILE A 17 13.42 20.96 -4.39
N LEU A 18 14.44 21.84 -4.51
CA LEU A 18 14.26 23.23 -4.95
C LEU A 18 13.65 23.33 -6.34
N ASN A 19 13.99 22.41 -7.23
CA ASN A 19 13.44 22.31 -8.58
C ASN A 19 12.08 21.55 -8.63
N SER A 20 11.43 21.29 -7.49
CA SER A 20 10.15 20.58 -7.39
C SER A 20 10.15 19.15 -7.95
N GLN A 21 11.31 18.51 -8.05
CA GLN A 21 11.50 17.14 -8.54
C GLN A 21 11.40 16.12 -7.37
N MET A 22 10.32 16.20 -6.59
CA MET A 22 10.15 15.44 -5.34
C MET A 22 10.27 13.92 -5.48
N ASP A 23 9.78 13.34 -6.57
CA ASP A 23 9.82 11.89 -6.81
C ASP A 23 11.27 11.42 -7.05
N THR A 24 12.05 12.22 -7.80
CA THR A 24 13.48 11.96 -8.03
C THR A 24 14.26 12.15 -6.73
N ALA A 25 14.02 13.24 -6.00
CA ALA A 25 14.66 13.51 -4.71
C ALA A 25 14.40 12.34 -3.72
N ARG A 26 13.16 11.84 -3.64
CA ARG A 26 12.81 10.70 -2.78
C ARG A 26 13.56 9.43 -3.17
N THR A 27 13.70 9.18 -4.47
CA THR A 27 14.46 8.04 -4.99
C THR A 27 15.94 8.14 -4.58
N GLU A 28 16.55 9.31 -4.68
CA GLU A 28 17.95 9.52 -4.27
C GLU A 28 18.13 9.39 -2.74
N VAL A 29 17.18 9.89 -1.93
CA VAL A 29 17.19 9.66 -0.48
C VAL A 29 17.13 8.14 -0.19
N ILE A 30 16.23 7.38 -0.81
CA ILE A 30 16.13 5.92 -0.62
C ILE A 30 17.47 5.23 -0.95
N LYS A 31 18.13 5.62 -2.05
CA LYS A 31 19.44 5.08 -2.42
C LYS A 31 20.52 5.42 -1.38
N LEU A 32 20.52 6.65 -0.85
CA LEU A 32 21.43 7.08 0.19
C LEU A 32 21.24 6.25 1.47
N LEU A 33 19.99 6.10 1.92
CA LEU A 33 19.65 5.30 3.11
C LEU A 33 20.08 3.84 2.95
N ASP A 34 19.83 3.22 1.79
CA ASP A 34 20.27 1.85 1.51
C ASP A 34 21.79 1.72 1.61
N ARG A 35 22.55 2.68 1.05
CA ARG A 35 24.01 2.68 1.11
C ARG A 35 24.53 2.82 2.54
N LEU A 36 23.96 3.77 3.32
CA LEU A 36 24.33 3.97 4.73
C LEU A 36 24.05 2.72 5.56
N ASN A 37 22.88 2.08 5.35
CA ASN A 37 22.52 0.85 6.05
C ASN A 37 23.45 -0.33 5.72
N ARG A 38 23.87 -0.48 4.45
CA ARG A 38 24.83 -1.52 4.05
C ARG A 38 26.21 -1.31 4.68
N GLU A 39 26.61 -0.07 4.90
CA GLU A 39 27.88 0.30 5.55
C GLU A 39 27.77 0.33 7.09
N GLY A 40 26.60 0.10 7.66
CA GLY A 40 26.38 0.16 9.12
C GLY A 40 26.57 1.56 9.72
N LYS A 41 26.34 2.62 8.93
CA LYS A 41 26.48 4.02 9.36
C LYS A 41 25.16 4.58 9.88
N GLU A 42 25.27 5.36 10.94
CA GLU A 42 24.15 6.15 11.47
C GLU A 42 23.79 7.31 10.52
N TYR A 43 22.53 7.75 10.58
CA TYR A 43 22.09 8.90 9.81
C TYR A 43 22.53 10.20 10.49
N SER A 44 23.14 11.10 9.74
CA SER A 44 23.42 12.44 10.23
C SER A 44 22.14 13.28 10.37
N PRO A 45 22.15 14.38 11.16
CA PRO A 45 21.02 15.31 11.21
C PRO A 45 20.59 15.82 9.83
N MET A 46 21.53 16.02 8.92
CA MET A 46 21.27 16.44 7.54
C MET A 46 20.48 15.36 6.77
N VAL A 47 20.82 14.08 6.95
CA VAL A 47 20.08 12.97 6.33
C VAL A 47 18.65 12.90 6.88
N ASN A 48 18.46 13.05 8.20
CA ASN A 48 17.13 13.10 8.81
C ASN A 48 16.28 14.27 8.27
N HIS A 49 16.91 15.44 8.04
CA HIS A 49 16.24 16.56 7.41
C HIS A 49 15.68 16.18 6.03
N PHE A 50 16.47 15.55 5.15
CA PHE A 50 16.00 15.13 3.83
C PHE A 50 14.95 14.02 3.90
N ILE A 51 15.06 13.07 4.84
CA ILE A 51 14.01 12.06 5.10
C ILE A 51 12.67 12.76 5.37
N ARG A 52 12.66 13.81 6.20
CA ARG A 52 11.49 14.61 6.51
C ARG A 52 10.96 15.35 5.27
N GLU A 53 11.81 16.06 4.55
CA GLU A 53 11.42 16.86 3.37
C GLU A 53 10.77 16.01 2.28
N VAL A 54 11.29 14.79 2.03
CA VAL A 54 10.69 13.88 1.04
C VAL A 54 9.55 13.02 1.58
N GLY A 55 9.20 13.17 2.87
CA GLY A 55 8.04 12.50 3.49
C GLY A 55 8.24 11.01 3.83
N LEU A 56 9.48 10.58 4.03
CA LEU A 56 9.84 9.21 4.41
C LEU A 56 9.93 9.03 5.94
N PHE A 57 8.97 9.56 6.68
CA PHE A 57 8.97 9.67 8.14
C PHE A 57 9.30 8.38 8.91
N PRO A 58 8.90 7.17 8.47
CA PRO A 58 9.26 5.92 9.17
C PRO A 58 10.75 5.65 9.27
N TYR A 59 11.56 6.30 8.43
CA TYR A 59 13.02 6.10 8.35
C TYR A 59 13.82 7.14 9.14
N ILE A 60 13.17 8.05 9.85
CA ILE A 60 13.84 9.01 10.73
C ILE A 60 14.56 8.26 11.84
N ASP A 61 15.86 8.48 11.95
CA ASP A 61 16.67 7.96 13.07
C ASP A 61 16.51 8.88 14.28
N LYS A 62 15.78 8.38 15.30
CA LYS A 62 15.47 9.16 16.52
C LYS A 62 16.70 9.57 17.32
N ASN A 63 17.81 8.84 17.21
CA ASN A 63 19.02 9.12 17.98
C ASN A 63 19.72 10.39 17.49
N THR A 64 19.63 10.67 16.19
CA THR A 64 20.31 11.80 15.55
C THR A 64 19.33 12.86 15.01
N ALA A 65 18.03 12.62 15.13
CA ALA A 65 16.97 13.52 14.67
C ALA A 65 16.83 14.74 15.61
N SER A 66 16.59 15.91 15.01
CA SER A 66 16.18 17.09 15.73
C SER A 66 14.78 16.92 16.34
N TRP A 67 14.39 17.82 17.25
CA TRP A 67 13.04 17.79 17.83
C TRP A 67 11.92 17.92 16.77
N GLN A 68 12.17 18.62 15.67
CA GLN A 68 11.20 18.77 14.58
C GLN A 68 10.97 17.45 13.84
N GLU A 69 12.03 16.71 13.51
CA GLU A 69 11.91 15.39 12.89
C GLU A 69 11.24 14.39 13.84
N GLN A 70 11.60 14.41 15.13
CA GLN A 70 10.95 13.57 16.14
C GLN A 70 9.46 13.90 16.28
N ALA A 71 9.09 15.19 16.29
CA ALA A 71 7.69 15.61 16.34
C ALA A 71 6.92 15.13 15.10
N VAL A 72 7.50 15.22 13.91
CA VAL A 72 6.89 14.69 12.68
C VAL A 72 6.75 13.17 12.75
N PHE A 73 7.77 12.45 13.21
CA PHE A 73 7.71 11.00 13.38
C PHE A 73 6.52 10.59 14.24
N GLU A 74 6.33 11.24 15.41
CA GLU A 74 5.21 10.94 16.32
C GLU A 74 3.84 11.41 15.76
N ALA A 75 3.80 12.55 15.05
CA ALA A 75 2.55 13.07 14.46
C ALA A 75 1.97 12.16 13.37
N TYR A 76 2.83 11.39 12.68
CA TYR A 76 2.40 10.44 11.65
C TYR A 76 2.27 9.00 12.17
N LYS A 77 2.45 8.81 13.46
CA LYS A 77 2.23 7.52 14.13
C LYS A 77 0.75 7.17 14.14
N THR A 78 0.44 5.95 13.77
CA THR A 78 -0.93 5.51 13.56
C THR A 78 -1.11 4.13 14.18
N ASP A 79 -2.24 3.91 14.82
CA ASP A 79 -2.64 2.61 15.35
C ASP A 79 -3.05 1.68 14.21
N LEU A 80 -2.47 0.49 14.18
CA LEU A 80 -2.73 -0.56 13.20
C LEU A 80 -3.57 -1.71 13.77
N GLY A 81 -4.08 -1.57 14.98
CA GLY A 81 -4.78 -2.63 15.72
C GLY A 81 -3.84 -3.58 16.46
N GLY A 82 -4.40 -4.35 17.41
CA GLY A 82 -3.62 -5.29 18.22
C GLY A 82 -2.52 -4.66 19.09
N GLY A 83 -2.58 -3.37 19.36
CA GLY A 83 -1.54 -2.63 20.08
C GLY A 83 -0.33 -2.24 19.22
N GLU A 84 -0.34 -2.56 17.93
CA GLU A 84 0.73 -2.17 17.00
C GLU A 84 0.56 -0.72 16.54
N GLN A 85 1.60 0.08 16.67
CA GLN A 85 1.66 1.45 16.14
C GLN A 85 2.81 1.58 15.16
N LYS A 86 2.57 2.25 14.03
CA LYS A 86 3.63 2.58 13.05
C LYS A 86 3.49 3.99 12.55
N THR A 87 4.62 4.62 12.32
CA THR A 87 4.68 5.89 11.61
C THR A 87 4.46 5.64 10.13
N LEU A 88 3.49 6.32 9.53
CA LEU A 88 3.20 6.24 8.10
C LEU A 88 4.05 7.26 7.34
N HIS A 89 4.48 6.93 6.13
CA HIS A 89 5.05 7.94 5.24
C HIS A 89 3.95 8.87 4.68
N SER A 90 4.35 10.03 4.18
CA SER A 90 3.42 11.09 3.76
C SER A 90 2.33 10.63 2.78
N ALA A 91 2.67 9.77 1.81
CA ALA A 91 1.71 9.27 0.82
C ALA A 91 0.70 8.29 1.42
N GLN A 92 1.14 7.37 2.32
CA GLN A 92 0.22 6.48 3.05
C GLN A 92 -0.78 7.28 3.89
N SER A 93 -0.28 8.28 4.63
CA SER A 93 -1.12 9.16 5.45
C SER A 93 -2.14 9.93 4.60
N ARG A 94 -1.75 10.37 3.39
CA ARG A 94 -2.66 11.05 2.45
C ARG A 94 -3.80 10.14 2.01
N VAL A 95 -3.49 8.88 1.65
CA VAL A 95 -4.52 7.88 1.28
C VAL A 95 -5.44 7.60 2.48
N LEU A 96 -4.87 7.36 3.66
CA LEU A 96 -5.65 7.09 4.87
C LEU A 96 -6.59 8.25 5.22
N LYS A 97 -6.11 9.50 5.17
CA LYS A 97 -6.95 10.69 5.42
C LYS A 97 -8.14 10.77 4.47
N ARG A 98 -7.95 10.46 3.19
CA ARG A 98 -9.04 10.43 2.21
C ARG A 98 -10.05 9.32 2.50
N LEU A 99 -9.56 8.11 2.84
CA LEU A 99 -10.45 7.02 3.25
C LEU A 99 -11.24 7.38 4.51
N LEU A 100 -10.60 8.00 5.51
CA LEU A 100 -11.29 8.45 6.73
C LEU A 100 -12.30 9.56 6.47
N ALA A 101 -12.11 10.36 5.42
CA ALA A 101 -13.09 11.36 4.96
C ALA A 101 -14.30 10.73 4.21
N GLY A 102 -14.28 9.43 3.91
CA GLY A 102 -15.34 8.72 3.21
C GLY A 102 -15.16 8.62 1.69
N ASP A 103 -14.02 9.04 1.16
CA ASP A 103 -13.76 8.99 -0.27
C ASP A 103 -13.63 7.54 -0.78
N ASN A 104 -14.15 7.27 -1.97
CA ASN A 104 -13.89 6.06 -2.73
C ASN A 104 -12.56 6.20 -3.45
N ILE A 105 -11.62 5.28 -3.24
CA ILE A 105 -10.25 5.38 -3.77
C ILE A 105 -9.87 4.16 -4.60
N ALA A 106 -9.33 4.42 -5.79
CA ALA A 106 -8.56 3.45 -6.56
C ALA A 106 -7.07 3.82 -6.44
N LEU A 107 -6.31 2.98 -5.76
CA LEU A 107 -4.89 3.19 -5.47
C LEU A 107 -4.02 2.36 -6.40
N SER A 108 -3.15 3.02 -7.16
CA SER A 108 -2.04 2.41 -7.87
C SER A 108 -0.73 2.70 -7.16
N ALA A 109 -0.12 1.67 -6.59
CA ALA A 109 1.13 1.80 -5.86
C ALA A 109 1.93 0.49 -5.89
N PRO A 110 3.28 0.53 -5.84
CA PRO A 110 4.09 -0.69 -5.80
C PRO A 110 3.74 -1.58 -4.60
N THR A 111 4.13 -2.85 -4.65
CA THR A 111 3.90 -3.80 -3.54
C THR A 111 4.54 -3.35 -2.25
N SER A 112 5.72 -2.74 -2.34
CA SER A 112 6.46 -2.15 -1.21
C SER A 112 5.84 -0.91 -0.58
N PHE A 113 4.78 -0.35 -1.17
CA PHE A 113 4.10 0.85 -0.65
C PHE A 113 3.45 0.65 0.73
N GLY A 114 3.22 -0.58 1.16
CA GLY A 114 2.58 -0.86 2.44
C GLY A 114 1.06 -0.65 2.43
N LYS A 115 0.39 -1.02 1.35
CA LYS A 115 -1.08 -0.93 1.19
C LYS A 115 -1.84 -1.59 2.34
N SER A 116 -1.30 -2.69 2.89
CA SER A 116 -1.88 -3.41 4.03
C SER A 116 -1.93 -2.58 5.32
N PHE A 117 -0.94 -1.71 5.57
CA PHE A 117 -0.94 -0.83 6.75
C PHE A 117 -2.08 0.19 6.71
N ILE A 118 -2.45 0.66 5.52
CA ILE A 118 -3.58 1.59 5.35
C ILE A 118 -4.91 0.89 5.67
N ILE A 119 -5.07 -0.38 5.26
CA ILE A 119 -6.25 -1.19 5.59
C ILE A 119 -6.35 -1.37 7.11
N ASP A 120 -5.25 -1.78 7.74
CA ASP A 120 -5.22 -2.03 9.19
C ASP A 120 -5.52 -0.74 9.97
N ALA A 121 -4.88 0.38 9.60
CA ALA A 121 -5.13 1.68 10.20
C ALA A 121 -6.58 2.14 10.03
N PHE A 122 -7.16 1.96 8.84
CA PHE A 122 -8.55 2.30 8.59
C PHE A 122 -9.50 1.49 9.50
N ILE A 123 -9.31 0.18 9.57
CA ILE A 123 -10.13 -0.71 10.42
C ILE A 123 -9.98 -0.33 11.90
N SER A 124 -8.75 -0.07 12.37
CA SER A 124 -8.48 0.31 13.76
C SER A 124 -9.13 1.63 14.16
N ILE A 125 -9.07 2.63 13.29
CA ILE A 125 -9.58 3.98 13.58
C ILE A 125 -11.10 4.06 13.39
N ARG A 126 -11.62 3.56 12.27
CA ARG A 126 -13.03 3.70 11.87
C ARG A 126 -13.94 2.67 12.52
N LYS A 127 -13.40 1.49 12.83
CA LYS A 127 -14.11 0.35 13.41
C LYS A 127 -15.41 0.01 12.66
N PRO A 128 -15.35 -0.15 11.31
CA PRO A 128 -16.55 -0.45 10.50
C PRO A 128 -17.16 -1.79 10.92
N ASP A 129 -18.49 -1.95 10.83
CA ASP A 129 -19.14 -3.19 11.23
C ASP A 129 -18.92 -4.32 10.21
N ASN A 130 -18.99 -4.02 8.91
CA ASN A 130 -18.82 -5.01 7.85
C ASN A 130 -17.76 -4.58 6.85
N VAL A 131 -16.65 -5.34 6.80
CA VAL A 131 -15.57 -5.17 5.83
C VAL A 131 -15.49 -6.40 4.94
N VAL A 132 -15.46 -6.20 3.63
CA VAL A 132 -15.23 -7.27 2.67
C VAL A 132 -13.93 -7.01 1.94
N ILE A 133 -13.00 -7.96 1.98
CA ILE A 133 -11.71 -7.94 1.31
C ILE A 133 -11.69 -9.04 0.27
N ILE A 134 -11.71 -8.65 -1.01
CA ILE A 134 -11.57 -9.58 -2.13
C ILE A 134 -10.10 -9.63 -2.51
N VAL A 135 -9.56 -10.84 -2.56
CA VAL A 135 -8.16 -11.11 -2.91
C VAL A 135 -8.05 -12.05 -4.10
N PRO A 136 -6.97 -11.98 -4.89
CA PRO A 136 -6.87 -12.76 -6.13
C PRO A 136 -6.61 -14.25 -5.93
N THR A 137 -6.09 -14.68 -4.78
CA THR A 137 -5.71 -16.08 -4.53
C THR A 137 -6.01 -16.53 -3.11
N ILE A 138 -6.15 -17.85 -2.93
CA ILE A 138 -6.34 -18.46 -1.60
C ILE A 138 -5.10 -18.22 -0.70
N ALA A 139 -3.89 -18.26 -1.27
CA ALA A 139 -2.66 -18.02 -0.51
C ALA A 139 -2.64 -16.58 0.07
N LEU A 140 -3.04 -15.58 -0.73
CA LEU A 140 -3.13 -14.20 -0.26
C LEU A 140 -4.28 -14.01 0.74
N ALA A 141 -5.37 -14.77 0.58
CA ALA A 141 -6.45 -14.79 1.58
C ALA A 141 -5.95 -15.29 2.94
N ASP A 142 -5.16 -16.38 2.96
CA ASP A 142 -4.61 -16.93 4.20
C ASP A 142 -3.59 -16.00 4.85
N GLU A 143 -2.70 -15.39 4.07
CA GLU A 143 -1.76 -14.37 4.57
C GLU A 143 -2.51 -13.17 5.18
N THR A 144 -3.49 -12.63 4.47
CA THR A 144 -4.32 -11.52 4.93
C THR A 144 -5.12 -11.91 6.18
N ARG A 145 -5.67 -13.13 6.22
CA ARG A 145 -6.39 -13.66 7.37
C ARG A 145 -5.50 -13.68 8.62
N ARG A 146 -4.30 -14.28 8.56
CA ARG A 146 -3.39 -14.35 9.71
C ARG A 146 -3.07 -12.96 10.25
N ARG A 147 -2.79 -12.00 9.38
CA ARG A 147 -2.50 -10.61 9.76
C ARG A 147 -3.70 -9.94 10.44
N ILE A 148 -4.88 -10.04 9.84
CA ILE A 148 -6.12 -9.43 10.35
C ILE A 148 -6.57 -10.11 11.65
N GLU A 149 -6.48 -11.44 11.73
CA GLU A 149 -6.85 -12.23 12.89
C GLU A 149 -5.98 -11.89 14.11
N HIS A 150 -4.67 -11.75 13.91
CA HIS A 150 -3.76 -11.33 14.98
C HIS A 150 -4.14 -9.96 15.57
N LYS A 151 -4.63 -9.03 14.75
CA LYS A 151 -4.92 -7.65 15.15
C LYS A 151 -6.36 -7.43 15.64
N PHE A 152 -7.32 -8.15 15.07
CA PHE A 152 -8.72 -7.79 15.19
C PHE A 152 -9.66 -8.92 15.65
N SER A 153 -9.18 -10.14 15.92
CA SER A 153 -10.01 -11.28 16.34
C SER A 153 -10.80 -11.04 17.63
N GLY A 154 -10.31 -10.18 18.51
CA GLY A 154 -11.04 -9.79 19.73
C GLY A 154 -12.29 -8.92 19.48
N MET A 155 -12.40 -8.29 18.30
CA MET A 155 -13.45 -7.32 17.97
C MET A 155 -14.34 -7.80 16.81
N TYR A 156 -13.76 -8.56 15.88
CA TYR A 156 -14.41 -8.99 14.64
C TYR A 156 -14.47 -10.50 14.52
N LYS A 157 -15.54 -11.00 13.87
CA LYS A 157 -15.55 -12.35 13.31
C LYS A 157 -14.81 -12.31 11.96
N ILE A 158 -13.70 -13.04 11.87
CA ILE A 158 -12.94 -13.18 10.62
C ILE A 158 -13.50 -14.37 9.84
N ILE A 159 -13.90 -14.15 8.59
CA ILE A 159 -14.60 -15.12 7.76
C ILE A 159 -13.83 -15.34 6.46
N THR A 160 -13.52 -16.62 6.16
CA THR A 160 -12.82 -17.03 4.93
C THR A 160 -13.56 -18.15 4.17
N THR A 161 -14.66 -18.64 4.73
CA THR A 161 -15.49 -19.70 4.15
C THR A 161 -16.81 -19.14 3.63
N THR A 162 -17.59 -19.91 2.88
CA THR A 162 -18.83 -19.48 2.23
C THR A 162 -20.09 -19.70 3.06
N ASP A 163 -20.00 -20.46 4.13
CA ASP A 163 -21.12 -20.97 4.94
C ASP A 163 -21.16 -20.38 6.37
N ALA A 164 -20.24 -19.45 6.68
CA ALA A 164 -20.20 -18.85 7.99
C ALA A 164 -21.39 -17.93 8.26
N THR A 165 -21.93 -18.01 9.47
CA THR A 165 -22.94 -17.06 9.97
C THR A 165 -22.29 -15.71 10.25
N LEU A 166 -23.01 -14.62 10.02
CA LEU A 166 -22.55 -13.27 10.36
C LEU A 166 -22.76 -12.99 11.85
N ARG A 167 -21.94 -12.09 12.39
CA ARG A 167 -22.06 -11.47 13.71
C ARG A 167 -22.29 -9.98 13.54
N GLU A 168 -22.35 -9.24 14.65
CA GLU A 168 -22.46 -7.79 14.64
C GLU A 168 -21.33 -7.14 13.85
N ARG A 169 -20.08 -7.64 14.01
CA ARG A 169 -18.90 -7.13 13.29
C ARG A 169 -18.17 -8.25 12.57
N ASN A 170 -17.96 -8.04 11.27
CA ASN A 170 -17.39 -9.05 10.40
C ASN A 170 -16.31 -8.48 9.51
N ILE A 171 -15.23 -9.24 9.33
CA ILE A 171 -14.25 -9.02 8.26
C ILE A 171 -14.22 -10.28 7.40
N LEU A 172 -14.68 -10.16 6.16
CA LEU A 172 -14.64 -11.24 5.19
C LEU A 172 -13.38 -11.11 4.34
N ILE A 173 -12.62 -12.18 4.21
CA ILE A 173 -11.42 -12.25 3.37
C ILE A 173 -11.58 -13.41 2.43
N LEU A 174 -11.96 -13.13 1.20
CA LEU A 174 -12.44 -14.13 0.26
C LEU A 174 -11.76 -14.01 -1.10
N PRO A 175 -11.38 -15.12 -1.73
CA PRO A 175 -11.13 -15.13 -3.16
C PRO A 175 -12.40 -14.69 -3.92
N GLN A 176 -12.21 -14.12 -5.10
CA GLN A 176 -13.31 -13.58 -5.90
C GLN A 176 -14.42 -14.60 -6.16
N GLU A 177 -14.07 -15.88 -6.37
CA GLU A 177 -15.03 -16.95 -6.65
C GLU A 177 -15.94 -17.25 -5.45
N ARG A 178 -15.44 -17.04 -4.23
CA ARG A 178 -16.21 -17.29 -2.98
C ARG A 178 -17.02 -16.08 -2.52
N SER A 179 -16.71 -14.89 -3.03
CA SER A 179 -17.37 -13.65 -2.59
C SER A 179 -18.86 -13.61 -2.92
N PHE A 180 -19.28 -14.31 -3.99
CA PHE A 180 -20.67 -14.42 -4.37
C PHE A 180 -21.57 -15.07 -3.31
N ALA A 181 -21.04 -15.97 -2.50
CA ALA A 181 -21.81 -16.63 -1.45
C ALA A 181 -22.38 -15.64 -0.40
N TYR A 182 -21.89 -14.43 -0.40
CA TYR A 182 -22.31 -13.37 0.52
C TYR A 182 -23.14 -12.26 -0.14
N VAL A 183 -23.38 -12.33 -1.45
CA VAL A 183 -24.33 -11.43 -2.12
C VAL A 183 -25.73 -11.70 -1.55
N GLY A 184 -26.40 -10.64 -1.10
CA GLY A 184 -27.72 -10.72 -0.47
C GLY A 184 -27.73 -11.13 1.01
N LYS A 185 -26.56 -11.45 1.62
CA LYS A 185 -26.46 -11.71 3.07
C LYS A 185 -26.24 -10.45 3.91
N PHE A 186 -25.86 -9.35 3.28
CA PHE A 186 -25.65 -8.05 3.91
C PHE A 186 -26.70 -7.06 3.44
N GLU A 187 -27.23 -6.26 4.36
CA GLU A 187 -27.98 -5.05 4.02
C GLU A 187 -27.03 -3.97 3.52
N SER A 188 -25.85 -3.83 4.14
CA SER A 188 -24.81 -2.92 3.72
C SER A 188 -23.41 -3.40 4.12
N ILE A 189 -22.44 -3.02 3.31
CA ILE A 189 -20.99 -3.21 3.57
C ILE A 189 -20.41 -1.82 3.82
N ASP A 190 -19.73 -1.63 4.96
CA ASP A 190 -19.14 -0.33 5.27
C ASP A 190 -17.92 -0.05 4.41
N MET A 191 -17.08 -1.09 4.15
CA MET A 191 -15.90 -0.98 3.30
C MET A 191 -15.74 -2.20 2.42
N LEU A 192 -15.74 -2.02 1.10
CA LEU A 192 -15.37 -3.03 0.11
C LEU A 192 -13.94 -2.76 -0.37
N ILE A 193 -13.04 -3.69 -0.09
CA ILE A 193 -11.64 -3.65 -0.51
C ILE A 193 -11.43 -4.71 -1.59
N VAL A 194 -10.86 -4.31 -2.73
CA VAL A 194 -10.55 -5.25 -3.82
C VAL A 194 -9.07 -5.15 -4.14
N ASP A 195 -8.33 -6.20 -3.84
CA ASP A 195 -6.92 -6.28 -4.20
C ASP A 195 -6.75 -6.76 -5.64
N GLU A 196 -5.77 -6.19 -6.33
CA GLU A 196 -5.48 -6.47 -7.74
C GLU A 196 -6.71 -6.30 -8.66
N PHE A 197 -7.55 -5.26 -8.41
CA PHE A 197 -8.80 -5.04 -9.15
C PHE A 197 -8.62 -4.92 -10.67
N TYR A 198 -7.42 -4.59 -11.16
CA TYR A 198 -7.10 -4.53 -12.59
C TYR A 198 -7.28 -5.88 -13.32
N LYS A 199 -7.30 -6.98 -12.57
CA LYS A 199 -7.59 -8.32 -13.10
C LYS A 199 -9.07 -8.49 -13.52
N ALA A 200 -9.94 -7.55 -13.21
CA ALA A 200 -11.31 -7.48 -13.75
C ALA A 200 -11.34 -7.06 -15.23
N SER A 201 -10.19 -6.69 -15.83
CA SER A 201 -10.11 -6.37 -17.26
C SER A 201 -10.14 -7.64 -18.11
N SER A 202 -10.86 -7.57 -19.24
CA SER A 202 -10.96 -8.65 -20.24
C SER A 202 -9.63 -9.05 -20.91
N SER A 203 -8.54 -8.32 -20.64
CA SER A 203 -7.19 -8.69 -21.08
C SER A 203 -6.55 -9.81 -20.26
N PHE A 204 -7.19 -10.24 -19.17
CA PHE A 204 -6.77 -11.34 -18.32
C PHE A 204 -7.65 -12.57 -18.54
N ASP A 205 -7.48 -13.63 -17.75
CA ASP A 205 -8.27 -14.85 -17.79
C ASP A 205 -9.78 -14.55 -17.76
N ASP A 206 -10.49 -14.81 -18.85
CA ASP A 206 -11.89 -14.41 -19.06
C ASP A 206 -12.84 -14.91 -17.96
N SER A 207 -12.65 -16.13 -17.47
CA SER A 207 -13.52 -16.72 -16.44
C SER A 207 -13.33 -16.04 -15.08
N ARG A 208 -12.08 -15.78 -14.70
CA ARG A 208 -11.74 -15.15 -13.43
C ARG A 208 -12.01 -13.65 -13.44
N SER A 209 -11.75 -12.98 -14.56
CA SER A 209 -12.07 -11.56 -14.71
C SER A 209 -13.56 -11.30 -14.64
N THR A 210 -14.39 -12.14 -15.26
CA THR A 210 -15.85 -12.06 -15.18
C THR A 210 -16.35 -12.26 -13.75
N SER A 211 -15.83 -13.26 -13.01
CA SER A 211 -16.17 -13.48 -11.60
C SER A 211 -15.84 -12.29 -10.73
N LEU A 212 -14.64 -11.70 -10.89
CA LEU A 212 -14.23 -10.53 -10.14
C LEU A 212 -15.11 -9.32 -10.46
N LEU A 213 -15.35 -9.06 -11.75
CA LEU A 213 -16.20 -7.97 -12.20
C LEU A 213 -17.61 -8.05 -11.62
N SER A 214 -18.22 -9.23 -11.69
CA SER A 214 -19.56 -9.48 -11.13
C SER A 214 -19.59 -9.28 -9.61
N ALA A 215 -18.57 -9.76 -8.89
CA ALA A 215 -18.45 -9.55 -7.44
C ALA A 215 -18.31 -8.05 -7.11
N MET A 216 -17.49 -7.32 -7.86
CA MET A 216 -17.32 -5.87 -7.69
C MET A 216 -18.61 -5.09 -7.94
N ILE A 217 -19.42 -5.51 -8.92
CA ILE A 217 -20.70 -4.88 -9.23
C ILE A 217 -21.71 -5.18 -8.11
N GLU A 218 -21.92 -6.45 -7.76
CA GLU A 218 -22.98 -6.83 -6.81
C GLU A 218 -22.67 -6.34 -5.39
N LEU A 219 -21.47 -6.59 -4.87
CA LEU A 219 -21.08 -6.11 -3.55
C LEU A 219 -20.88 -4.59 -3.54
N GLY A 220 -20.46 -4.00 -4.67
CA GLY A 220 -20.32 -2.58 -4.83
C GLY A 220 -21.61 -1.78 -4.79
N LYS A 221 -22.78 -2.40 -5.08
CA LYS A 221 -24.10 -1.76 -4.96
C LYS A 221 -24.49 -1.47 -3.51
N ILE A 222 -24.06 -2.33 -2.59
CA ILE A 222 -24.39 -2.25 -1.16
C ILE A 222 -23.22 -1.71 -0.31
N ALA A 223 -22.08 -1.44 -0.94
CA ALA A 223 -20.90 -0.89 -0.26
C ALA A 223 -21.01 0.64 -0.11
N LYS A 224 -20.94 1.12 1.14
CA LYS A 224 -20.91 2.55 1.46
C LYS A 224 -19.62 3.20 0.97
N GLN A 225 -18.50 2.48 1.07
CA GLN A 225 -17.19 2.96 0.66
C GLN A 225 -16.39 1.85 -0.06
N LYS A 226 -15.57 2.25 -1.04
CA LYS A 226 -14.79 1.34 -1.89
C LYS A 226 -13.31 1.71 -1.87
N TYR A 227 -12.46 0.71 -1.72
CA TYR A 227 -11.01 0.86 -1.78
C TYR A 227 -10.40 -0.20 -2.69
N TYR A 228 -10.02 0.19 -3.90
CA TYR A 228 -9.51 -0.72 -4.94
C TYR A 228 -8.00 -0.56 -5.06
N LEU A 229 -7.28 -1.66 -5.09
CA LEU A 229 -5.83 -1.71 -5.06
C LEU A 229 -5.27 -2.31 -6.35
N ALA A 230 -4.21 -1.71 -6.87
CA ALA A 230 -3.47 -2.23 -8.00
C ALA A 230 -1.97 -1.91 -7.88
N PRO A 231 -1.08 -2.72 -8.46
CA PRO A 231 0.30 -2.35 -8.70
C PRO A 231 0.40 -1.57 -10.02
N ASN A 232 1.15 -0.49 -10.06
CA ASN A 232 1.66 0.17 -11.26
C ASN A 232 0.72 0.33 -12.47
N ILE A 233 -0.59 0.58 -12.27
CA ILE A 233 -1.48 0.98 -13.37
C ILE A 233 -1.37 2.48 -13.63
N HIS A 234 -1.52 2.90 -14.88
CA HIS A 234 -1.34 4.30 -15.27
C HIS A 234 -2.57 5.16 -15.07
N ASN A 235 -3.74 4.60 -15.33
CA ASN A 235 -5.03 5.27 -15.22
C ASN A 235 -6.16 4.25 -15.06
N ILE A 236 -7.32 4.71 -14.64
CA ILE A 236 -8.57 3.95 -14.66
C ILE A 236 -9.57 4.64 -15.59
N LYS A 237 -10.32 3.85 -16.34
CA LYS A 237 -11.47 4.37 -17.10
C LYS A 237 -12.68 4.43 -16.18
N GLU A 238 -13.44 5.50 -16.27
CA GLU A 238 -14.71 5.59 -15.56
C GLU A 238 -15.70 4.57 -16.15
N ASN A 239 -16.27 3.75 -15.30
CA ASN A 239 -17.26 2.74 -15.62
C ASN A 239 -18.15 2.47 -14.41
N VAL A 240 -19.08 1.51 -14.50
CA VAL A 240 -20.08 1.24 -13.45
C VAL A 240 -19.46 0.99 -12.07
N PHE A 241 -18.28 0.33 -11.98
CA PHE A 241 -17.64 -0.01 -10.71
C PHE A 241 -16.57 0.99 -10.24
N THR A 242 -16.08 1.88 -11.14
CA THR A 242 -15.10 2.92 -10.81
C THR A 242 -15.69 4.33 -10.77
N LYS A 243 -16.98 4.50 -11.08
CA LYS A 243 -17.66 5.78 -11.08
C LYS A 243 -17.56 6.46 -9.71
N GLY A 244 -17.13 7.72 -9.70
CA GLY A 244 -16.97 8.53 -8.51
C GLY A 244 -15.77 8.13 -7.63
N MET A 245 -14.86 7.27 -8.10
CA MET A 245 -13.63 6.95 -7.38
C MET A 245 -12.54 7.96 -7.69
N GLN A 246 -11.79 8.35 -6.66
CA GLN A 246 -10.56 9.12 -6.82
C GLN A 246 -9.40 8.18 -7.16
N PHE A 247 -8.75 8.42 -8.29
CA PHE A 247 -7.55 7.67 -8.65
C PHE A 247 -6.31 8.32 -8.05
N MET A 248 -5.58 7.54 -7.24
CA MET A 248 -4.32 7.97 -6.63
C MET A 248 -3.21 7.05 -7.13
N ARG A 249 -2.15 7.64 -7.71
CA ARG A 249 -1.01 6.90 -8.23
C ARG A 249 0.28 7.35 -7.54
N PHE A 250 1.03 6.34 -7.06
CA PHE A 250 2.36 6.53 -6.49
C PHE A 250 3.34 5.60 -7.18
N THR A 251 4.43 6.13 -7.72
CA THR A 251 5.42 5.36 -8.51
C THR A 251 6.78 5.30 -7.84
N ASP A 252 7.01 6.13 -6.85
CA ASP A 252 8.29 6.53 -6.30
C ASP A 252 8.64 5.92 -4.93
N PHE A 253 7.69 5.24 -4.26
CA PHE A 253 7.94 4.50 -3.02
C PHE A 253 8.42 3.07 -3.31
N LYS A 254 9.37 2.92 -4.23
CA LYS A 254 9.97 1.63 -4.56
C LYS A 254 11.15 1.40 -3.64
N THR A 255 11.04 0.44 -2.74
CA THR A 255 12.20 -0.09 -1.96
C THR A 255 13.04 -1.06 -2.80
N VAL A 256 12.68 -1.27 -4.06
CA VAL A 256 13.36 -2.13 -5.02
C VAL A 256 13.58 -1.34 -6.29
N ILE A 257 14.83 -1.25 -6.73
CA ILE A 257 15.17 -0.69 -8.05
C ILE A 257 14.86 -1.76 -9.08
N THR A 258 13.77 -1.58 -9.83
CA THR A 258 13.43 -2.45 -10.96
C THR A 258 14.16 -1.92 -12.20
N MET A 259 15.22 -2.56 -12.63
CA MET A 259 15.81 -2.31 -13.94
C MET A 259 15.01 -3.08 -14.99
N ALA A 260 14.23 -2.38 -15.82
CA ALA A 260 13.66 -2.95 -17.02
C ALA A 260 14.73 -2.96 -18.12
N GLY A 261 15.46 -4.06 -18.25
CA GLY A 261 16.35 -4.28 -19.37
C GLY A 261 15.57 -4.85 -20.56
N LYS A 262 15.59 -4.19 -21.72
CA LYS A 262 15.24 -4.84 -22.99
C LYS A 262 16.38 -5.79 -23.32
N VAL A 263 16.18 -7.09 -23.14
CA VAL A 263 17.07 -8.10 -23.71
C VAL A 263 16.75 -8.17 -25.18
N TYR A 264 17.71 -7.82 -26.02
CA TYR A 264 17.57 -7.81 -27.47
C TYR A 264 17.22 -9.21 -27.99
N GLU A 265 16.25 -9.26 -28.89
CA GLU A 265 15.96 -10.40 -29.77
C GLU A 265 17.21 -10.89 -30.47
N LYS A 266 17.83 -11.93 -29.95
CA LYS A 266 18.53 -12.91 -30.75
C LYS A 266 17.99 -14.27 -30.31
N MET A 267 17.20 -14.86 -31.21
CA MET A 267 16.51 -16.16 -31.10
C MET A 267 15.06 -16.13 -30.56
N GLY A 268 14.15 -15.39 -31.19
CA GLY A 268 12.73 -15.77 -31.25
C GLY A 268 12.00 -16.12 -29.94
N ILE A 269 12.53 -15.75 -28.76
CA ILE A 269 11.92 -16.02 -27.46
C ILE A 269 11.90 -14.72 -26.67
N LEU A 270 10.70 -14.12 -26.55
CA LEU A 270 10.42 -13.01 -25.62
C LEU A 270 10.43 -13.54 -24.18
N SER A 271 11.50 -13.30 -23.45
CA SER A 271 11.49 -13.42 -21.99
C SER A 271 11.82 -12.07 -21.38
N LEU A 272 10.83 -11.45 -20.72
CA LEU A 272 11.03 -10.32 -19.83
C LEU A 272 11.65 -10.87 -18.52
N ILE A 273 12.96 -10.75 -18.40
CA ILE A 273 13.65 -11.04 -17.13
C ILE A 273 13.55 -9.77 -16.27
N HIS A 274 12.71 -9.80 -15.26
CA HIS A 274 12.72 -8.82 -14.19
C HIS A 274 13.85 -9.17 -13.21
N ILE A 275 14.99 -8.47 -13.31
CA ILE A 275 16.01 -8.54 -12.28
C ILE A 275 15.65 -7.50 -11.23
N SER A 276 15.11 -7.96 -10.10
CA SER A 276 14.87 -7.12 -8.93
C SER A 276 15.96 -7.39 -7.90
N GLU A 277 16.84 -6.43 -7.67
CA GLU A 277 17.68 -6.46 -6.46
C GLU A 277 16.86 -5.89 -5.29
N PRO A 278 16.62 -6.68 -4.22
CA PRO A 278 15.85 -6.21 -3.08
C PRO A 278 16.68 -5.25 -2.24
N THR A 279 16.34 -3.98 -2.29
CA THR A 279 16.84 -2.98 -1.34
C THR A 279 16.08 -3.17 -0.03
N ARG A 280 16.64 -3.89 0.94
CA ARG A 280 16.05 -4.06 2.27
C ARG A 280 16.39 -2.85 3.13
N LEU A 281 15.52 -1.84 3.10
CA LEU A 281 15.52 -0.83 4.16
C LEU A 281 14.92 -1.46 5.43
N ARG A 282 15.70 -1.56 6.49
CA ARG A 282 15.17 -1.93 7.81
C ARG A 282 14.48 -0.69 8.38
N CYS A 283 13.18 -0.80 8.63
CA CYS A 283 12.53 0.15 9.54
C CYS A 283 13.20 -0.01 10.92
N ILE A 284 13.69 1.08 11.48
CA ILE A 284 14.16 1.11 12.86
C ILE A 284 12.90 0.98 13.73
N SER A 285 12.83 -0.10 14.48
CA SER A 285 11.71 -0.42 15.38
C SER A 285 11.80 0.37 16.69
#